data_56769b2895546271b14cb3329f4af5be
#
_entry.id   56769b2895546271b14cb3329f4af5be
#
_cell.length_a   1.000
_cell.length_b   1.000
_cell.length_c   1.000
_cell.angle_alpha   90.00
_cell.angle_beta   90.00
_cell.angle_gamma   90.00
#
_symmetry.space_group_name_H-M   'P 1'
#
loop_
_entity.id
_entity.type
_entity.pdbx_description
1 polymer ?
#
loop_
_entity_poly.entity_id
_entity_poly.type
_entity_poly.pdbx_seq_one_letter_code
_entity_poly.pdbx_strand_id
1 'polypeptide(L)'
;MAEKQELSKEQRILRAAEQVFSRKGYTDATLDEIIKIADTGKGTVYKYYGNKDFLFYTLIHGKNEAFLDKLKVSCDAKLPFMDRLHGFLLEMLKFIIKNKMLWRVLIVQAIAAPSGWCFVWNDKKHDLDIDVQWGSKPTPEEVAIKKKYTMILRSEIAVLVDILQEGIDSGIVKPIIDLPLVAANIFFGSIVMISQTRRADINLNEDVDIMVDRIMNGHKK
;
A
#
# COMPACT_ATOMS: atom_id res chain seq x y z
N MET A 1 18.24 -31.61 -4.33
CA MET A 1 18.18 -31.01 -2.97
C MET A 1 18.37 -29.49 -3.16
N ALA A 2 17.31 -28.70 -2.98
CA ALA A 2 17.43 -27.24 -3.08
C ALA A 2 18.20 -26.75 -1.86
N GLU A 3 19.33 -26.10 -2.07
CA GLU A 3 20.10 -25.38 -1.03
C GLU A 3 19.15 -24.38 -0.34
N LYS A 4 18.93 -24.59 0.94
CA LYS A 4 18.14 -23.68 1.77
C LYS A 4 19.02 -22.42 1.95
N GLN A 5 18.84 -21.43 1.09
CA GLN A 5 19.59 -20.17 1.12
C GLN A 5 19.35 -19.54 2.49
N GLU A 6 20.41 -19.44 3.30
CA GLU A 6 20.37 -18.89 4.63
C GLU A 6 20.05 -17.39 4.56
N LEU A 7 18.97 -16.97 5.20
CA LEU A 7 18.53 -15.58 5.18
C LEU A 7 19.59 -14.66 5.78
N SER A 8 19.86 -13.55 5.15
CA SER A 8 20.70 -12.50 5.72
C SER A 8 20.16 -11.99 7.07
N LYS A 9 21.01 -11.39 7.89
CA LYS A 9 20.56 -10.79 9.18
C LYS A 9 19.43 -9.79 8.97
N GLU A 10 19.53 -8.97 7.95
CA GLU A 10 18.53 -7.99 7.57
C GLU A 10 17.19 -8.65 7.19
N GLN A 11 17.22 -9.66 6.35
CA GLN A 11 16.02 -10.43 5.97
C GLN A 11 15.37 -11.11 7.17
N ARG A 12 16.15 -11.66 8.11
CA ARG A 12 15.63 -12.25 9.35
C ARG A 12 14.94 -11.21 10.22
N ILE A 13 15.52 -10.01 10.36
CA ILE A 13 14.93 -8.91 11.13
C ILE A 13 13.63 -8.45 10.50
N LEU A 14 13.58 -8.20 9.20
CA LEU A 14 12.36 -7.76 8.50
C LEU A 14 11.26 -8.83 8.58
N ARG A 15 11.60 -10.12 8.45
CA ARG A 15 10.63 -11.22 8.61
C ARG A 15 10.08 -11.31 10.04
N ALA A 16 10.93 -11.16 11.04
CA ALA A 16 10.51 -11.12 12.44
C ALA A 16 9.64 -9.90 12.73
N ALA A 17 9.99 -8.73 12.18
CA ALA A 17 9.21 -7.51 12.28
C ALA A 17 7.82 -7.69 11.66
N GLU A 18 7.72 -8.23 10.46
CA GLU A 18 6.44 -8.56 9.81
C GLU A 18 5.57 -9.46 10.70
N GLN A 19 6.16 -10.51 11.28
CA GLN A 19 5.46 -11.42 12.16
C GLN A 19 4.92 -10.73 13.42
N VAL A 20 5.74 -9.91 14.08
CA VAL A 20 5.37 -9.24 15.33
C VAL A 20 4.31 -8.15 15.07
N PHE A 21 4.52 -7.30 14.07
CA PHE A 21 3.57 -6.24 13.72
C PHE A 21 2.22 -6.82 13.28
N SER A 22 2.21 -7.88 12.47
CA SER A 22 0.98 -8.53 12.02
C SER A 22 0.18 -9.15 13.16
N ARG A 23 0.86 -9.65 14.21
CA ARG A 23 0.23 -10.31 15.36
C ARG A 23 -0.27 -9.33 16.41
N LYS A 24 0.53 -8.31 16.75
CA LYS A 24 0.28 -7.41 17.88
C LYS A 24 -0.17 -6.00 17.47
N GLY A 25 -0.07 -5.65 16.21
CA GLY A 25 -0.20 -4.28 15.75
C GLY A 25 1.09 -3.49 15.97
N TYR A 26 1.04 -2.19 15.65
CA TYR A 26 2.22 -1.32 15.77
C TYR A 26 2.52 -0.96 17.23
N THR A 27 1.48 -0.57 18.00
CA THR A 27 1.63 -0.04 19.35
C THR A 27 2.29 -1.04 20.30
N ASP A 28 1.77 -2.29 20.33
CA ASP A 28 2.20 -3.32 21.29
C ASP A 28 3.43 -4.12 20.83
N ALA A 29 3.87 -3.92 19.59
CA ALA A 29 5.08 -4.52 19.07
C ALA A 29 6.33 -3.86 19.70
N THR A 30 7.31 -4.67 20.12
CA THR A 30 8.57 -4.19 20.68
C THR A 30 9.77 -4.65 19.86
N LEU A 31 10.83 -3.81 19.82
CA LEU A 31 12.09 -4.20 19.18
C LEU A 31 12.73 -5.42 19.86
N ASP A 32 12.62 -5.55 21.19
CA ASP A 32 13.20 -6.67 21.92
C ASP A 32 12.56 -8.01 21.51
N GLU A 33 11.25 -8.05 21.24
CA GLU A 33 10.58 -9.23 20.72
C GLU A 33 11.04 -9.55 19.28
N ILE A 34 11.17 -8.54 18.44
CA ILE A 34 11.68 -8.70 17.07
C ILE A 34 13.11 -9.23 17.07
N ILE A 35 13.97 -8.68 17.94
CA ILE A 35 15.37 -9.12 18.14
C ILE A 35 15.41 -10.60 18.50
N LYS A 36 14.57 -11.02 19.45
CA LYS A 36 14.49 -12.40 19.91
C LYS A 36 14.06 -13.37 18.78
N ILE A 37 13.03 -13.00 18.01
CA ILE A 37 12.53 -13.84 16.90
C ILE A 37 13.53 -13.88 15.73
N ALA A 38 14.19 -12.75 15.45
CA ALA A 38 15.20 -12.65 14.38
C ALA A 38 16.49 -13.40 14.71
N ASP A 39 16.66 -13.85 15.95
CA ASP A 39 17.89 -14.47 16.45
C ASP A 39 19.10 -13.59 16.11
N THR A 40 19.10 -12.34 16.62
CA THR A 40 20.16 -11.36 16.36
C THR A 40 20.47 -10.55 17.61
N GLY A 41 21.63 -9.92 17.61
CA GLY A 41 22.03 -9.03 18.70
C GLY A 41 21.29 -7.69 18.66
N LYS A 42 20.97 -7.12 19.84
CA LYS A 42 20.34 -5.81 19.98
C LYS A 42 21.08 -4.72 19.20
N GLY A 43 22.41 -4.67 19.31
CA GLY A 43 23.25 -3.72 18.56
C GLY A 43 23.10 -3.81 17.04
N THR A 44 22.82 -5.01 16.51
CA THR A 44 22.59 -5.19 15.07
C THR A 44 21.31 -4.48 14.62
N VAL A 45 20.19 -4.67 15.33
CA VAL A 45 18.90 -4.06 14.96
C VAL A 45 18.98 -2.54 15.08
N TYR A 46 19.57 -2.02 16.16
CA TYR A 46 19.75 -0.58 16.32
C TYR A 46 20.72 0.03 15.29
N LYS A 47 21.74 -0.70 14.87
CA LYS A 47 22.65 -0.26 13.80
C LYS A 47 21.94 -0.14 12.44
N TYR A 48 21.04 -1.09 12.10
CA TYR A 48 20.36 -1.08 10.81
C TYR A 48 19.16 -0.12 10.77
N TYR A 49 18.40 -0.05 11.86
CA TYR A 49 17.08 0.61 11.84
C TYR A 49 16.93 1.75 12.86
N GLY A 50 17.80 1.86 13.85
CA GLY A 50 17.75 2.91 14.86
C GLY A 50 16.55 2.81 15.82
N ASN A 51 15.33 2.76 15.30
CA ASN A 51 14.08 2.71 16.07
C ASN A 51 12.98 1.87 15.40
N LYS A 52 11.85 1.70 16.11
CA LYS A 52 10.70 0.92 15.66
C LYS A 52 10.02 1.54 14.43
N ASP A 53 9.96 2.88 14.38
CA ASP A 53 9.29 3.60 13.30
C ASP A 53 10.02 3.38 11.97
N PHE A 54 11.34 3.50 11.99
CA PHE A 54 12.15 3.30 10.80
C PHE A 54 12.17 1.83 10.35
N LEU A 55 12.17 0.88 11.30
CA LEU A 55 12.04 -0.55 10.97
C LEU A 55 10.69 -0.84 10.30
N PHE A 56 9.60 -0.31 10.86
CA PHE A 56 8.26 -0.49 10.28
C PHE A 56 8.15 0.17 8.90
N TYR A 57 8.66 1.39 8.76
CA TYR A 57 8.74 2.06 7.46
C TYR A 57 9.52 1.23 6.44
N THR A 58 10.70 0.72 6.80
CA THR A 58 11.53 -0.09 5.90
C THR A 58 10.81 -1.36 5.44
N LEU A 59 10.07 -2.01 6.36
CA LEU A 59 9.23 -3.16 6.02
C LEU A 59 8.15 -2.79 4.99
N ILE A 60 7.41 -1.71 5.21
CA ILE A 60 6.35 -1.27 4.30
C ILE A 60 6.92 -0.84 2.96
N HIS A 61 8.02 -0.07 2.97
CA HIS A 61 8.70 0.36 1.76
C HIS A 61 9.16 -0.82 0.89
N GLY A 62 9.78 -1.83 1.49
CA GLY A 62 10.19 -3.03 0.74
C GLY A 62 9.02 -3.82 0.15
N LYS A 63 7.86 -3.83 0.82
CA LYS A 63 6.63 -4.42 0.26
C LYS A 63 6.12 -3.62 -0.95
N ASN A 64 6.14 -2.29 -0.83
CA ASN A 64 5.73 -1.39 -1.91
C ASN A 64 6.64 -1.53 -3.14
N GLU A 65 7.97 -1.52 -2.98
CA GLU A 65 8.91 -1.71 -4.08
C GLU A 65 8.63 -3.01 -4.84
N ALA A 66 8.43 -4.12 -4.10
CA ALA A 66 8.10 -5.42 -4.70
C ALA A 66 6.73 -5.40 -5.43
N PHE A 67 5.79 -4.56 -5.02
CA PHE A 67 4.53 -4.36 -5.72
C PHE A 67 4.72 -3.54 -6.99
N LEU A 68 5.41 -2.39 -6.91
CA LEU A 68 5.70 -1.55 -8.06
C LEU A 68 6.50 -2.29 -9.15
N ASP A 69 7.44 -3.17 -8.75
CA ASP A 69 8.17 -4.00 -9.72
C ASP A 69 7.25 -4.97 -10.48
N LYS A 70 6.23 -5.50 -9.83
CA LYS A 70 5.22 -6.31 -10.52
C LYS A 70 4.36 -5.47 -11.46
N LEU A 71 3.98 -4.26 -11.06
CA LEU A 71 3.22 -3.37 -11.91
C LEU A 71 3.98 -2.96 -13.17
N LYS A 72 5.31 -2.81 -13.12
CA LYS A 72 6.13 -2.56 -14.32
C LYS A 72 5.94 -3.62 -15.39
N VAL A 73 5.68 -4.87 -15.00
CA VAL A 73 5.44 -5.98 -15.94
C VAL A 73 3.98 -6.05 -16.37
N SER A 74 3.05 -6.05 -15.40
CA SER A 74 1.62 -6.21 -15.67
C SER A 74 0.97 -4.98 -16.29
N CYS A 75 1.61 -3.81 -16.18
CA CYS A 75 1.15 -2.54 -16.73
C CYS A 75 2.12 -1.96 -17.79
N ASP A 76 2.91 -2.80 -18.46
CA ASP A 76 3.82 -2.34 -19.53
C ASP A 76 3.01 -1.57 -20.58
N ALA A 77 3.50 -0.38 -20.96
CA ALA A 77 2.85 0.50 -21.94
C ALA A 77 2.65 -0.13 -23.34
N LYS A 78 3.34 -1.24 -23.63
CA LYS A 78 3.15 -2.01 -24.85
C LYS A 78 1.90 -2.88 -24.86
N LEU A 79 1.31 -3.13 -23.69
CA LEU A 79 0.09 -3.91 -23.56
C LEU A 79 -1.13 -3.07 -23.92
N PRO A 80 -2.21 -3.68 -24.43
CA PRO A 80 -3.49 -3.00 -24.62
C PRO A 80 -4.02 -2.40 -23.30
N PHE A 81 -4.75 -1.30 -23.39
CA PHE A 81 -5.33 -0.61 -22.24
C PHE A 81 -6.06 -1.55 -21.27
N MET A 82 -6.94 -2.42 -21.82
CA MET A 82 -7.73 -3.35 -20.99
C MET A 82 -6.84 -4.35 -20.24
N ASP A 83 -5.78 -4.85 -20.87
CA ASP A 83 -4.85 -5.80 -20.24
C ASP A 83 -4.06 -5.11 -19.11
N ARG A 84 -3.69 -3.85 -19.29
CA ARG A 84 -3.02 -3.04 -18.28
C ARG A 84 -3.92 -2.72 -17.09
N LEU A 85 -5.17 -2.32 -17.34
CA LEU A 85 -6.16 -2.06 -16.30
C LEU A 85 -6.45 -3.33 -15.49
N HIS A 86 -6.71 -4.43 -16.17
CA HIS A 86 -6.92 -5.73 -15.53
C HIS A 86 -5.68 -6.17 -14.74
N GLY A 87 -4.50 -6.05 -15.33
CA GLY A 87 -3.22 -6.38 -14.71
C GLY A 87 -2.96 -5.57 -13.43
N PHE A 88 -3.21 -4.26 -13.45
CA PHE A 88 -3.11 -3.40 -12.27
C PHE A 88 -4.04 -3.88 -11.16
N LEU A 89 -5.33 -4.03 -11.46
CA LEU A 89 -6.34 -4.41 -10.47
C LEU A 89 -6.04 -5.78 -9.87
N LEU A 90 -5.62 -6.73 -10.69
CA LEU A 90 -5.28 -8.09 -10.24
C LEU A 90 -4.06 -8.09 -9.30
N GLU A 91 -2.98 -7.39 -9.67
CA GLU A 91 -1.79 -7.31 -8.80
C GLU A 91 -2.05 -6.49 -7.54
N MET A 92 -2.88 -5.44 -7.62
CA MET A 92 -3.35 -4.68 -6.45
C MET A 92 -4.11 -5.59 -5.46
N LEU A 93 -5.08 -6.37 -5.93
CA LEU A 93 -5.83 -7.28 -5.06
C LEU A 93 -4.92 -8.35 -4.45
N LYS A 94 -4.02 -8.96 -5.23
CA LYS A 94 -3.02 -9.91 -4.73
C LYS A 94 -2.12 -9.29 -3.66
N PHE A 95 -1.68 -8.05 -3.88
CA PHE A 95 -0.84 -7.31 -2.94
C PHE A 95 -1.56 -7.05 -1.62
N ILE A 96 -2.81 -6.58 -1.68
CA ILE A 96 -3.63 -6.31 -0.49
C ILE A 96 -3.88 -7.60 0.29
N ILE A 97 -4.27 -8.68 -0.37
CA ILE A 97 -4.55 -9.98 0.26
C ILE A 97 -3.29 -10.53 0.93
N LYS A 98 -2.17 -10.54 0.21
CA LYS A 98 -0.90 -11.04 0.73
C LYS A 98 -0.43 -10.28 1.98
N ASN A 99 -0.69 -8.97 2.05
CA ASN A 99 -0.25 -8.09 3.12
C ASN A 99 -1.42 -7.64 4.04
N LYS A 100 -2.53 -8.39 4.04
CA LYS A 100 -3.78 -8.05 4.75
C LYS A 100 -3.56 -7.61 6.19
N MET A 101 -2.72 -8.31 6.93
CA MET A 101 -2.47 -7.99 8.34
C MET A 101 -1.70 -6.67 8.51
N LEU A 102 -0.74 -6.38 7.65
CA LEU A 102 -0.03 -5.09 7.65
C LEU A 102 -0.95 -3.94 7.26
N TRP A 103 -1.82 -4.15 6.26
CA TRP A 103 -2.85 -3.15 5.91
C TRP A 103 -3.78 -2.82 7.08
N ARG A 104 -4.20 -3.84 7.85
CA ARG A 104 -4.99 -3.60 9.08
C ARG A 104 -4.23 -2.73 10.08
N VAL A 105 -2.94 -2.99 10.28
CA VAL A 105 -2.09 -2.18 11.16
C VAL A 105 -2.02 -0.74 10.68
N LEU A 106 -1.78 -0.52 9.38
CA LEU A 106 -1.71 0.82 8.79
C LEU A 106 -3.03 1.58 8.90
N ILE A 107 -4.16 0.93 8.60
CA ILE A 107 -5.49 1.54 8.71
C ILE A 107 -5.78 1.95 10.16
N VAL A 108 -5.50 1.08 11.14
CA VAL A 108 -5.71 1.40 12.55
C VAL A 108 -4.83 2.60 12.96
N GLN A 109 -3.57 2.64 12.53
CA GLN A 109 -2.70 3.79 12.79
C GLN A 109 -3.20 5.08 12.12
N ALA A 110 -3.77 4.98 10.93
CA ALA A 110 -4.30 6.13 10.21
C ALA A 110 -5.59 6.70 10.84
N ILE A 111 -6.48 5.81 11.36
CA ILE A 111 -7.80 6.20 11.85
C ILE A 111 -7.81 6.45 13.36
N ALA A 112 -7.09 5.64 14.14
CA ALA A 112 -7.18 5.64 15.61
C ALA A 112 -6.20 6.60 16.30
N ALA A 113 -5.24 7.16 15.58
CA ALA A 113 -4.34 8.14 16.17
C ALA A 113 -5.06 9.49 16.39
N PRO A 114 -4.74 10.24 17.47
CA PRO A 114 -5.18 11.65 17.62
C PRO A 114 -4.79 12.51 16.41
N SER A 115 -3.84 12.03 15.64
CA SER A 115 -3.41 12.54 14.34
C SER A 115 -3.96 11.60 13.25
N GLY A 116 -5.03 12.00 12.58
CA GLY A 116 -5.62 11.27 11.47
C GLY A 116 -4.99 11.66 10.13
N TRP A 117 -5.13 10.79 9.15
CA TRP A 117 -4.88 11.12 7.75
C TRP A 117 -6.19 11.63 7.16
N CYS A 118 -6.14 12.74 6.44
CA CYS A 118 -7.26 13.17 5.62
C CYS A 118 -6.79 13.36 4.18
N PHE A 119 -7.65 13.00 3.25
CA PHE A 119 -7.45 13.33 1.85
C PHE A 119 -7.90 14.77 1.64
N VAL A 120 -7.01 15.59 1.10
CA VAL A 120 -7.28 16.98 0.77
C VAL A 120 -7.18 17.14 -0.73
N TRP A 121 -8.29 17.49 -1.35
CA TRP A 121 -8.28 17.86 -2.75
C TRP A 121 -7.62 19.23 -2.94
N ASN A 122 -6.61 19.30 -3.79
CA ASN A 122 -5.92 20.52 -4.12
C ASN A 122 -6.43 21.05 -5.46
N ASP A 123 -7.38 21.98 -5.43
CA ASP A 123 -7.99 22.58 -6.64
C ASP A 123 -6.99 23.23 -7.58
N LYS A 124 -5.89 23.76 -7.06
CA LYS A 124 -4.87 24.43 -7.88
C LYS A 124 -3.99 23.47 -8.66
N LYS A 125 -3.76 22.27 -8.10
CA LYS A 125 -2.92 21.23 -8.70
C LYS A 125 -3.74 20.18 -9.40
N HIS A 126 -5.07 20.17 -9.23
CA HIS A 126 -5.96 19.07 -9.61
C HIS A 126 -5.42 17.72 -9.14
N ASP A 127 -4.99 17.67 -7.88
CA ASP A 127 -4.33 16.51 -7.30
C ASP A 127 -4.84 16.23 -5.89
N LEU A 128 -4.82 14.94 -5.52
CA LEU A 128 -5.13 14.47 -4.19
C LEU A 128 -3.89 14.61 -3.31
N ASP A 129 -3.98 15.42 -2.28
CA ASP A 129 -2.95 15.51 -1.24
C ASP A 129 -3.39 14.71 -0.01
N ILE A 130 -2.41 14.23 0.74
CA ILE A 130 -2.66 13.58 2.01
C ILE A 130 -2.15 14.52 3.09
N ASP A 131 -3.09 15.12 3.82
CA ASP A 131 -2.77 15.90 5.00
C ASP A 131 -2.80 15.01 6.24
N VAL A 132 -2.04 15.41 7.23
CA VAL A 132 -1.98 14.70 8.49
C VAL A 132 -2.38 15.64 9.60
N GLN A 133 -3.54 15.38 10.18
CA GLN A 133 -4.00 16.11 11.36
C GLN A 133 -3.27 15.57 12.60
N TRP A 134 -2.52 16.44 13.24
CA TRP A 134 -1.78 16.13 14.44
C TRP A 134 -2.57 16.56 15.66
N GLY A 135 -2.73 15.66 16.62
CA GLY A 135 -3.36 15.99 17.89
C GLY A 135 -2.50 16.90 18.77
N SER A 136 -1.19 16.97 18.49
CA SER A 136 -0.21 17.87 19.08
C SER A 136 0.77 18.34 18.02
N LYS A 137 1.60 19.33 18.30
CA LYS A 137 2.63 19.75 17.35
C LYS A 137 3.59 18.57 17.06
N PRO A 138 3.69 18.13 15.79
CA PRO A 138 4.52 16.98 15.45
C PRO A 138 6.02 17.31 15.57
N THR A 139 6.80 16.28 15.86
CA THR A 139 8.26 16.36 15.76
C THR A 139 8.70 16.37 14.30
N PRO A 140 9.89 16.90 13.96
CA PRO A 140 10.41 16.84 12.60
C PRO A 140 10.54 15.41 12.07
N GLU A 141 10.88 14.45 12.92
CA GLU A 141 11.01 13.03 12.58
C GLU A 141 9.65 12.42 12.21
N GLU A 142 8.59 12.70 12.98
CA GLU A 142 7.24 12.25 12.69
C GLU A 142 6.75 12.80 11.34
N VAL A 143 6.98 14.10 11.08
CA VAL A 143 6.66 14.73 9.79
C VAL A 143 7.40 14.04 8.64
N ALA A 144 8.70 13.76 8.82
CA ALA A 144 9.52 13.12 7.79
C ALA A 144 9.03 11.69 7.47
N ILE A 145 8.71 10.90 8.50
CA ILE A 145 8.20 9.52 8.34
C ILE A 145 6.85 9.54 7.62
N LYS A 146 5.93 10.41 8.02
CA LYS A 146 4.60 10.50 7.38
C LYS A 146 4.67 10.95 5.92
N LYS A 147 5.55 11.91 5.58
CA LYS A 147 5.81 12.25 4.17
C LYS A 147 6.25 11.03 3.35
N LYS A 148 7.09 10.17 3.92
CA LYS A 148 7.54 8.95 3.25
C LYS A 148 6.38 7.98 3.00
N TYR A 149 5.46 7.77 3.96
CA TYR A 149 4.26 6.96 3.74
C TYR A 149 3.34 7.56 2.68
N THR A 150 3.16 8.88 2.70
CA THR A 150 2.39 9.59 1.65
C THR A 150 2.97 9.34 0.26
N MET A 151 4.30 9.39 0.12
CA MET A 151 4.95 9.11 -1.16
C MET A 151 4.73 7.66 -1.63
N ILE A 152 4.76 6.68 -0.72
CA ILE A 152 4.46 5.28 -1.05
C ILE A 152 3.04 5.19 -1.64
N LEU A 153 2.03 5.68 -0.91
CA LEU A 153 0.64 5.60 -1.35
C LEU A 153 0.39 6.33 -2.68
N ARG A 154 1.01 7.50 -2.87
CA ARG A 154 0.92 8.24 -4.12
C ARG A 154 1.50 7.46 -5.29
N SER A 155 2.64 6.80 -5.10
CA SER A 155 3.29 6.03 -6.18
C SER A 155 2.42 4.85 -6.65
N GLU A 156 1.66 4.23 -5.75
CA GLU A 156 0.74 3.14 -6.06
C GLU A 156 -0.50 3.65 -6.82
N ILE A 157 -1.08 4.76 -6.36
CA ILE A 157 -2.27 5.37 -6.97
C ILE A 157 -1.96 5.97 -8.34
N ALA A 158 -0.78 6.58 -8.50
CA ALA A 158 -0.36 7.23 -9.74
C ALA A 158 -0.38 6.28 -10.94
N VAL A 159 0.01 5.01 -10.75
CA VAL A 159 -0.03 4.02 -11.84
C VAL A 159 -1.45 3.82 -12.37
N LEU A 160 -2.45 3.76 -11.49
CA LEU A 160 -3.86 3.64 -11.89
C LEU A 160 -4.35 4.93 -12.57
N VAL A 161 -3.98 6.08 -12.05
CA VAL A 161 -4.31 7.38 -12.66
C VAL A 161 -3.76 7.46 -14.08
N ASP A 162 -2.50 7.09 -14.30
CA ASP A 162 -1.88 7.12 -15.63
C ASP A 162 -2.59 6.19 -16.62
N ILE A 163 -2.92 4.96 -16.19
CA ILE A 163 -3.67 4.01 -17.04
C ILE A 163 -5.04 4.57 -17.41
N LEU A 164 -5.80 5.09 -16.45
CA LEU A 164 -7.14 5.62 -16.69
C LEU A 164 -7.11 6.90 -17.52
N GLN A 165 -6.11 7.78 -17.32
CA GLN A 165 -5.93 9.00 -18.11
C GLN A 165 -5.68 8.65 -19.59
N GLU A 166 -4.81 7.67 -19.87
CA GLU A 166 -4.58 7.19 -21.24
C GLU A 166 -5.87 6.62 -21.86
N GLY A 167 -6.68 5.91 -21.07
CA GLY A 167 -7.99 5.43 -21.52
C GLY A 167 -8.96 6.58 -21.86
N ILE A 168 -8.91 7.67 -21.10
CA ILE A 168 -9.70 8.88 -21.37
C ILE A 168 -9.20 9.58 -22.64
N ASP A 169 -7.89 9.77 -22.76
CA ASP A 169 -7.26 10.48 -23.89
C ASP A 169 -7.47 9.73 -25.21
N SER A 170 -7.53 8.39 -25.16
CA SER A 170 -7.85 7.54 -26.33
C SER A 170 -9.35 7.36 -26.59
N GLY A 171 -10.22 7.92 -25.77
CA GLY A 171 -11.68 7.83 -25.91
C GLY A 171 -12.27 6.47 -25.52
N ILE A 172 -11.49 5.56 -24.93
CA ILE A 172 -11.96 4.25 -24.45
C ILE A 172 -12.75 4.42 -23.14
N VAL A 173 -12.29 5.31 -22.27
CA VAL A 173 -12.91 5.65 -20.98
C VAL A 173 -13.57 7.01 -21.11
N LYS A 174 -14.78 7.17 -20.55
CA LYS A 174 -15.42 8.49 -20.46
C LYS A 174 -14.64 9.38 -19.50
N PRO A 175 -14.65 10.71 -19.72
CA PRO A 175 -14.02 11.64 -18.78
C PRO A 175 -14.51 11.41 -17.34
N ILE A 176 -13.57 11.27 -16.43
CA ILE A 176 -13.81 11.07 -15.00
C ILE A 176 -13.47 12.39 -14.31
N ILE A 177 -14.45 12.94 -13.60
CA ILE A 177 -14.21 14.11 -12.74
C ILE A 177 -13.41 13.64 -11.53
N ASP A 178 -12.37 14.39 -11.17
CA ASP A 178 -11.49 14.10 -10.04
C ASP A 178 -10.85 12.70 -10.11
N LEU A 179 -10.27 12.38 -11.26
CA LEU A 179 -9.66 11.08 -11.53
C LEU A 179 -8.72 10.58 -10.41
N PRO A 180 -7.82 11.39 -9.81
CA PRO A 180 -6.99 10.94 -8.69
C PRO A 180 -7.82 10.53 -7.46
N LEU A 181 -8.93 11.22 -7.18
CA LEU A 181 -9.83 10.85 -6.09
C LEU A 181 -10.54 9.52 -6.36
N VAL A 182 -10.98 9.30 -7.60
CA VAL A 182 -11.61 8.03 -8.00
C VAL A 182 -10.61 6.88 -7.91
N ALA A 183 -9.38 7.06 -8.39
CA ALA A 183 -8.32 6.07 -8.29
C ALA A 183 -7.97 5.75 -6.82
N ALA A 184 -7.89 6.77 -5.97
CA ALA A 184 -7.69 6.60 -4.53
C ALA A 184 -8.85 5.83 -3.87
N ASN A 185 -10.11 6.13 -4.23
CA ASN A 185 -11.28 5.42 -3.71
C ASN A 185 -11.27 3.94 -4.11
N ILE A 186 -10.87 3.61 -5.35
CA ILE A 186 -10.72 2.22 -5.80
C ILE A 186 -9.68 1.51 -4.95
N PHE A 187 -8.51 2.13 -4.74
CA PHE A 187 -7.41 1.55 -3.98
C PHE A 187 -7.78 1.36 -2.50
N PHE A 188 -8.17 2.42 -1.81
CA PHE A 188 -8.48 2.37 -0.37
C PHE A 188 -9.76 1.59 -0.07
N GLY A 189 -10.79 1.72 -0.92
CA GLY A 189 -12.01 0.92 -0.81
C GLY A 189 -11.69 -0.58 -0.87
N SER A 190 -10.81 -0.99 -1.78
CA SER A 190 -10.34 -2.38 -1.89
C SER A 190 -9.59 -2.82 -0.63
N ILE A 191 -8.70 -1.98 -0.07
CA ILE A 191 -7.98 -2.28 1.17
C ILE A 191 -8.96 -2.50 2.32
N VAL A 192 -9.92 -1.58 2.53
CA VAL A 192 -10.90 -1.67 3.61
C VAL A 192 -11.75 -2.94 3.44
N MET A 193 -12.30 -3.16 2.26
CA MET A 193 -13.16 -4.31 1.98
C MET A 193 -12.43 -5.63 2.22
N ILE A 194 -11.23 -5.82 1.67
CA ILE A 194 -10.45 -7.06 1.82
C ILE A 194 -9.97 -7.24 3.26
N SER A 195 -9.52 -6.17 3.92
CA SER A 195 -8.99 -6.26 5.29
C SER A 195 -10.07 -6.63 6.31
N GLN A 196 -11.32 -6.24 6.08
CA GLN A 196 -12.44 -6.48 6.99
C GLN A 196 -13.27 -7.72 6.62
N THR A 197 -13.19 -8.19 5.38
CA THR A 197 -14.02 -9.31 4.93
C THR A 197 -13.40 -10.66 5.31
N ARG A 198 -14.23 -11.56 5.85
CA ARG A 198 -13.93 -12.98 6.06
C ARG A 198 -14.50 -13.82 4.90
N ARG A 199 -14.23 -13.40 3.67
CA ARG A 199 -14.69 -14.16 2.50
C ARG A 199 -13.87 -15.43 2.38
N ALA A 200 -14.51 -16.60 2.38
CA ALA A 200 -13.83 -17.91 2.30
C ALA A 200 -13.33 -18.16 0.88
N ASP A 201 -14.11 -17.76 -0.12
CA ASP A 201 -13.81 -17.98 -1.54
C ASP A 201 -13.62 -16.64 -2.24
N ILE A 202 -12.37 -16.28 -2.50
CA ILE A 202 -12.02 -15.08 -3.28
C ILE A 202 -11.64 -15.55 -4.68
N ASN A 203 -12.52 -15.31 -5.66
CA ASN A 203 -12.18 -15.44 -7.07
C ASN A 203 -11.65 -14.11 -7.58
N LEU A 204 -10.32 -13.95 -7.58
CA LEU A 204 -9.68 -12.69 -7.93
C LEU A 204 -10.00 -12.21 -9.34
N ASN A 205 -10.12 -13.13 -10.30
CA ASN A 205 -10.43 -12.73 -11.68
C ASN A 205 -11.86 -12.20 -11.78
N GLU A 206 -12.83 -12.86 -11.14
CA GLU A 206 -14.22 -12.39 -11.09
C GLU A 206 -14.34 -11.04 -10.38
N ASP A 207 -13.63 -10.86 -9.26
CA ASP A 207 -13.61 -9.57 -8.54
C ASP A 207 -13.00 -8.45 -9.40
N VAL A 208 -11.94 -8.74 -10.17
CA VAL A 208 -11.33 -7.80 -11.12
C VAL A 208 -12.28 -7.49 -12.28
N ASP A 209 -12.94 -8.48 -12.87
CA ASP A 209 -13.92 -8.28 -13.95
C ASP A 209 -15.06 -7.36 -13.51
N ILE A 210 -15.56 -7.53 -12.28
CA ILE A 210 -16.58 -6.65 -11.70
C ILE A 210 -16.04 -5.23 -11.52
N MET A 211 -14.79 -5.06 -11.06
CA MET A 211 -14.18 -3.75 -10.91
C MET A 211 -13.99 -3.06 -12.26
N VAL A 212 -13.51 -3.78 -13.26
CA VAL A 212 -13.37 -3.29 -14.64
C VAL A 212 -14.73 -2.85 -15.19
N ASP A 213 -15.77 -3.69 -15.06
CA ASP A 213 -17.12 -3.34 -15.53
C ASP A 213 -17.63 -2.06 -14.87
N ARG A 214 -17.42 -1.89 -13.57
CA ARG A 214 -17.82 -0.67 -12.85
C ARG A 214 -17.05 0.57 -13.31
N ILE A 215 -15.75 0.45 -13.55
CA ILE A 215 -14.92 1.55 -14.08
C ILE A 215 -15.39 1.93 -15.49
N MET A 216 -15.62 0.95 -16.34
CA MET A 216 -15.98 1.19 -17.75
C MET A 216 -17.44 1.61 -17.93
N ASN A 217 -18.34 1.08 -17.14
CA ASN A 217 -19.80 1.21 -17.31
C ASN A 217 -20.50 1.94 -16.16
N GLY A 218 -19.88 2.12 -15.04
CA GLY A 218 -20.46 2.72 -13.84
C GLY A 218 -20.90 4.18 -13.98
N HIS A 219 -20.54 4.82 -15.09
CA HIS A 219 -20.92 6.19 -15.46
C HIS A 219 -21.90 6.24 -16.64
N LYS A 220 -22.55 5.13 -16.96
CA LYS A 220 -23.67 5.15 -17.91
C LYS A 220 -24.82 5.93 -17.26
N LYS A 221 -25.24 7.03 -17.93
CA LYS A 221 -26.50 7.69 -17.62
C LYS A 221 -27.67 6.77 -17.94
#